data_c930131dbfde36224a542d68cd40b438
#
_entry.id   c930131dbfde36224a542d68cd40b438
#
_cell.length_a   1.000
_cell.length_b   1.000
_cell.length_c   1.000
_cell.angle_alpha   90.00
_cell.angle_beta   90.00
_cell.angle_gamma   90.00
#
_symmetry.space_group_name_H-M   'P 1'
#
loop_
_entity.id
_entity.type
_entity.pdbx_description
1 polymer ?
#
loop_
_entity_poly.entity_id
_entity_poly.type
_entity_poly.pdbx_seq_one_letter_code
_entity_poly.pdbx_strand_id
1 'polypeptide(L)'
;MKGYCEGKKDNCQFEDCPKFGTLKQSTDGINRIKQCGDKSAPLLRKTATQKNITNISQISEKTKSQAPLRAEVRRMVLQRDMGLCQAKFLVTYLSCSGPLDVDEVIPRGRGGDHLDPSNCQVLCRTHHRWKHDNPAEAERLGLTKSLPPKEGRQ
;
A
#
# COMPACT_ATOMS: atom_id res chain seq x y z
N MET A 1 -42.92 -2.72 10.79
CA MET A 1 -41.53 -3.16 10.61
C MET A 1 -41.14 -2.83 9.17
N LYS A 2 -40.08 -2.08 8.95
CA LYS A 2 -39.59 -1.77 7.61
C LYS A 2 -38.81 -2.99 7.12
N GLY A 3 -39.38 -3.78 6.22
CA GLY A 3 -38.73 -4.97 5.69
C GLY A 3 -37.59 -4.60 4.76
N TYR A 4 -36.50 -5.26 4.90
CA TYR A 4 -35.38 -5.22 3.94
C TYR A 4 -35.77 -6.05 2.72
N CYS A 5 -35.68 -5.47 1.53
CA CYS A 5 -35.86 -6.19 0.28
C CYS A 5 -34.49 -6.47 -0.34
N GLU A 6 -34.08 -7.71 -0.35
CA GLU A 6 -32.82 -8.15 -0.99
C GLU A 6 -32.91 -8.22 -2.51
N GLY A 7 -34.03 -7.79 -3.06
CA GLY A 7 -34.23 -7.73 -4.51
C GLY A 7 -34.33 -9.08 -5.20
N LYS A 8 -34.35 -10.18 -4.47
CA LYS A 8 -34.66 -11.51 -4.97
C LYS A 8 -36.11 -11.84 -4.68
N LYS A 9 -36.77 -12.43 -5.66
CA LYS A 9 -38.21 -12.80 -5.58
C LYS A 9 -38.49 -13.64 -4.33
N ASP A 10 -37.58 -14.52 -3.99
CA ASP A 10 -37.72 -15.51 -2.92
C ASP A 10 -37.55 -14.95 -1.51
N ASN A 11 -37.01 -13.72 -1.37
CA ASN A 11 -36.77 -13.07 -0.08
C ASN A 11 -37.63 -11.81 0.14
N CYS A 12 -38.58 -11.54 -0.73
CA CYS A 12 -39.49 -10.41 -0.56
C CYS A 12 -40.66 -10.80 0.33
N GLN A 13 -40.81 -10.15 1.49
CA GLN A 13 -41.90 -10.37 2.44
C GLN A 13 -43.21 -9.72 1.98
N PHE A 14 -43.22 -9.03 0.84
CA PHE A 14 -44.37 -8.31 0.32
C PHE A 14 -44.68 -8.81 -1.10
N GLU A 15 -45.67 -9.65 -1.23
CA GLU A 15 -46.08 -10.23 -2.52
C GLU A 15 -46.54 -9.18 -3.55
N ASP A 16 -47.07 -8.05 -3.09
CA ASP A 16 -47.58 -6.96 -3.92
C ASP A 16 -46.63 -5.76 -4.05
N CYS A 17 -45.35 -5.95 -3.94
CA CYS A 17 -44.39 -4.84 -4.04
C CYS A 17 -44.30 -4.32 -5.50
N PRO A 18 -44.73 -3.06 -5.79
CA PRO A 18 -44.71 -2.51 -7.16
C PRO A 18 -43.30 -2.33 -7.74
N LYS A 19 -42.27 -2.52 -6.93
CA LYS A 19 -40.86 -2.46 -7.35
C LYS A 19 -40.21 -3.85 -7.43
N PHE A 20 -40.98 -4.90 -7.30
CA PHE A 20 -40.55 -6.26 -7.41
C PHE A 20 -39.95 -6.51 -8.81
N GLY A 21 -38.73 -6.94 -8.89
CA GLY A 21 -38.06 -7.23 -10.17
C GLY A 21 -37.36 -6.04 -10.83
N THR A 22 -37.36 -4.84 -10.26
CA THR A 22 -36.66 -3.66 -10.80
C THR A 22 -35.24 -3.48 -10.26
N LEU A 23 -34.52 -4.57 -10.04
CA LEU A 23 -33.11 -4.53 -9.75
C LEU A 23 -32.36 -4.12 -11.01
N LYS A 24 -31.91 -2.88 -11.07
CA LYS A 24 -30.88 -2.49 -12.03
C LYS A 24 -29.53 -2.96 -11.48
N GLN A 25 -28.94 -3.93 -12.14
CA GLN A 25 -27.52 -4.23 -11.94
C GLN A 25 -26.73 -2.96 -12.23
N SER A 26 -25.93 -2.51 -11.28
CA SER A 26 -24.98 -1.45 -11.56
C SER A 26 -23.87 -2.04 -12.42
N THR A 27 -23.36 -1.28 -13.36
CA THR A 27 -22.22 -1.63 -14.22
C THR A 27 -20.96 -2.03 -13.44
N ASP A 28 -20.95 -1.80 -12.15
CA ASP A 28 -19.80 -2.04 -11.25
C ASP A 28 -19.92 -3.36 -10.46
N GLY A 29 -20.89 -4.23 -10.79
CA GLY A 29 -21.09 -5.52 -10.13
C GLY A 29 -21.57 -5.45 -8.67
N ILE A 30 -21.85 -4.26 -8.15
CA ILE A 30 -22.36 -4.05 -6.78
C ILE A 30 -23.88 -3.91 -6.86
N ASN A 31 -24.60 -4.91 -6.38
CA ASN A 31 -26.05 -4.87 -6.27
C ASN A 31 -26.46 -3.82 -5.23
N ARG A 32 -27.09 -2.74 -5.68
CA ARG A 32 -27.68 -1.72 -4.80
C ARG A 32 -29.10 -2.11 -4.47
N ILE A 33 -29.31 -2.49 -3.24
CA ILE A 33 -30.61 -2.82 -2.71
C ILE A 33 -31.22 -1.53 -2.17
N LYS A 34 -32.36 -1.09 -2.73
CA LYS A 34 -33.20 -0.04 -2.14
C LYS A 34 -34.23 -0.68 -1.23
N GLN A 35 -34.40 -0.12 -0.05
CA GLN A 35 -35.53 -0.50 0.81
C GLN A 35 -36.86 -0.15 0.12
N CYS A 36 -37.81 -1.08 0.10
CA CYS A 36 -39.14 -0.83 -0.35
C CYS A 36 -39.82 0.18 0.59
N GLY A 37 -40.35 1.28 0.03
CA GLY A 37 -41.11 2.26 0.78
C GLY A 37 -40.34 3.36 1.51
N ASP A 38 -39.01 3.35 1.50
CA ASP A 38 -38.20 4.41 2.13
C ASP A 38 -37.68 5.40 1.08
N LYS A 39 -38.30 6.58 1.02
CA LYS A 39 -37.84 7.68 0.15
C LYS A 39 -36.60 8.38 0.69
N SER A 40 -36.24 8.11 1.94
CA SER A 40 -35.09 8.71 2.66
C SER A 40 -33.92 7.76 2.83
N ALA A 41 -34.00 6.53 2.28
CA ALA A 41 -32.84 5.63 2.33
C ALA A 41 -31.61 6.35 1.77
N PRO A 42 -30.56 6.56 2.55
CA PRO A 42 -29.37 7.22 2.06
C PRO A 42 -28.87 6.42 0.86
N LEU A 43 -28.76 7.08 -0.28
CA LEU A 43 -28.01 6.54 -1.40
C LEU A 43 -26.67 6.17 -0.82
N LEU A 44 -26.31 4.87 -0.86
CA LEU A 44 -24.95 4.46 -0.52
C LEU A 44 -24.03 5.43 -1.25
N ARG A 45 -23.38 6.32 -0.49
CA ARG A 45 -22.41 7.25 -1.04
C ARG A 45 -21.55 6.44 -1.97
N LYS A 46 -21.49 6.83 -3.24
CA LYS A 46 -20.46 6.32 -4.14
C LYS A 46 -19.17 6.49 -3.35
N THR A 47 -18.61 5.39 -2.90
CA THR A 47 -17.35 5.42 -2.18
C THR A 47 -16.41 6.20 -3.08
N ALA A 48 -15.71 7.18 -2.52
CA ALA A 48 -14.81 8.09 -3.24
C ALA A 48 -13.67 7.38 -3.99
N THR A 49 -13.68 6.06 -4.00
CA THR A 49 -12.69 5.16 -4.57
C THR A 49 -12.72 5.11 -6.10
N GLN A 50 -13.76 5.66 -6.76
CA GLN A 50 -13.84 5.68 -8.23
C GLN A 50 -13.49 7.02 -8.87
N LYS A 51 -13.01 7.98 -8.06
CA LYS A 51 -12.38 9.16 -8.63
C LYS A 51 -10.93 8.81 -8.95
N ASN A 52 -10.63 8.72 -10.24
CA ASN A 52 -9.29 8.88 -10.79
C ASN A 52 -8.35 7.65 -10.79
N ILE A 53 -8.80 6.51 -11.31
CA ILE A 53 -7.85 5.52 -11.87
C ILE A 53 -7.20 6.06 -13.16
N THR A 54 -7.75 7.09 -13.79
CA THR A 54 -7.18 7.74 -14.99
C THR A 54 -6.03 8.71 -14.70
N ASN A 55 -5.79 9.08 -13.43
CA ASN A 55 -4.65 9.88 -13.02
C ASN A 55 -3.66 9.06 -12.19
N ILE A 56 -3.24 7.92 -12.70
CA ILE A 56 -1.92 7.39 -12.32
C ILE A 56 -0.96 8.47 -12.81
N SER A 57 -0.42 9.23 -11.85
CA SER A 57 0.48 10.35 -12.10
C SER A 57 1.54 9.90 -13.09
N GLN A 58 1.68 10.62 -14.18
CA GLN A 58 2.73 10.35 -15.15
C GLN A 58 4.04 10.27 -14.38
N ILE A 59 4.75 9.15 -14.53
CA ILE A 59 6.05 8.96 -13.87
C ILE A 59 6.92 10.14 -14.28
N SER A 60 7.43 10.90 -13.31
CA SER A 60 8.24 12.08 -13.59
C SER A 60 9.44 11.73 -14.47
N GLU A 61 9.87 12.65 -15.32
CA GLU A 61 11.05 12.44 -16.19
C GLU A 61 12.29 12.09 -15.37
N LYS A 62 12.47 12.70 -14.21
CA LYS A 62 13.53 12.35 -13.26
C LYS A 62 13.43 10.88 -12.82
N THR A 63 12.24 10.38 -12.55
CA THR A 63 12.05 8.96 -12.17
C THR A 63 12.35 8.03 -13.33
N LYS A 64 11.96 8.41 -14.56
CA LYS A 64 12.25 7.63 -15.77
C LYS A 64 13.75 7.58 -16.05
N SER A 65 14.44 8.73 -15.98
CA SER A 65 15.89 8.80 -16.22
C SER A 65 16.71 8.03 -15.19
N GLN A 66 16.24 7.94 -13.94
CA GLN A 66 16.90 7.19 -12.89
C GLN A 66 16.55 5.69 -12.87
N ALA A 67 15.58 5.24 -13.65
CA ALA A 67 15.16 3.84 -13.64
C ALA A 67 16.28 2.83 -13.94
N PRO A 68 17.14 3.03 -14.96
CA PRO A 68 18.25 2.12 -15.24
C PRO A 68 19.27 2.08 -14.10
N LEU A 69 19.59 3.24 -13.52
CA LEU A 69 20.54 3.32 -12.38
C LEU A 69 19.98 2.60 -11.16
N ARG A 70 18.70 2.74 -10.87
CA ARG A 70 18.04 1.99 -9.78
C ARG A 70 18.07 0.48 -10.00
N ALA A 71 17.86 0.06 -11.25
CA ALA A 71 17.92 -1.37 -11.59
C ALA A 71 19.32 -1.93 -11.37
N GLU A 72 20.35 -1.17 -11.73
CA GLU A 72 21.74 -1.56 -11.52
C GLU A 72 22.10 -1.61 -10.03
N VAL A 73 21.75 -0.56 -9.25
CA VAL A 73 21.95 -0.56 -7.79
C VAL A 73 21.23 -1.76 -7.15
N ARG A 74 19.99 -2.04 -7.56
CA ARG A 74 19.25 -3.20 -7.07
C ARG A 74 19.99 -4.51 -7.35
N ARG A 75 20.51 -4.67 -8.56
CA ARG A 75 21.28 -5.85 -8.95
C ARG A 75 22.54 -6.02 -8.08
N MET A 76 23.32 -4.94 -7.91
CA MET A 76 24.54 -4.93 -7.10
C MET A 76 24.26 -5.27 -5.63
N VAL A 77 23.24 -4.64 -5.03
CA VAL A 77 22.88 -4.86 -3.62
C VAL A 77 22.36 -6.29 -3.41
N LEU A 78 21.50 -6.80 -4.30
CA LEU A 78 21.04 -8.19 -4.22
C LEU A 78 22.20 -9.20 -4.35
N GLN A 79 23.16 -8.93 -5.20
CA GLN A 79 24.33 -9.77 -5.36
C GLN A 79 25.24 -9.73 -4.12
N ARG A 80 25.55 -8.53 -3.60
CA ARG A 80 26.35 -8.34 -2.37
C ARG A 80 25.73 -9.03 -1.18
N ASP A 81 24.42 -8.88 -1.00
CA ASP A 81 23.66 -9.43 0.14
C ASP A 81 23.22 -10.89 -0.10
N MET A 82 23.65 -11.51 -1.22
CA MET A 82 23.31 -12.89 -1.60
C MET A 82 21.80 -13.16 -1.65
N GLY A 83 20.98 -12.13 -1.94
CA GLY A 83 19.53 -12.24 -1.91
C GLY A 83 18.95 -12.55 -0.52
N LEU A 84 19.66 -12.25 0.55
CA LEU A 84 19.24 -12.51 1.92
C LEU A 84 18.76 -11.22 2.60
N CYS A 85 17.70 -11.33 3.37
CA CYS A 85 17.23 -10.24 4.21
C CYS A 85 18.22 -9.94 5.33
N GLN A 86 18.78 -8.75 5.38
CA GLN A 86 19.81 -8.36 6.34
C GLN A 86 19.27 -8.27 7.79
N ALA A 87 17.96 -8.04 7.96
CA ALA A 87 17.33 -8.04 9.28
C ALA A 87 17.04 -9.44 9.84
N LYS A 88 17.19 -10.50 9.06
CA LYS A 88 16.82 -11.87 9.44
C LYS A 88 17.43 -12.33 10.78
N PHE A 89 18.68 -11.96 11.02
CA PHE A 89 19.40 -12.37 12.23
C PHE A 89 19.41 -11.32 13.34
N LEU A 90 18.93 -10.12 13.03
CA LEU A 90 18.86 -9.00 13.98
C LEU A 90 17.48 -8.94 14.66
N VAL A 91 16.42 -9.28 13.93
CA VAL A 91 15.03 -9.27 14.40
C VAL A 91 14.52 -10.72 14.41
N THR A 92 15.01 -11.51 15.35
CA THR A 92 14.82 -12.96 15.39
C THR A 92 13.42 -13.40 15.73
N TYR A 93 12.63 -12.55 16.39
CA TYR A 93 11.24 -12.83 16.75
C TYR A 93 10.26 -12.64 15.57
N LEU A 94 10.73 -12.14 14.44
CA LEU A 94 9.93 -11.90 13.24
C LEU A 94 10.43 -12.76 12.08
N SER A 95 9.55 -13.58 11.53
CA SER A 95 9.88 -14.42 10.38
C SER A 95 9.95 -13.62 9.08
N CYS A 96 10.94 -13.93 8.26
CA CYS A 96 11.05 -13.36 6.91
C CYS A 96 9.85 -13.81 6.06
N SER A 97 9.17 -12.86 5.43
CA SER A 97 8.06 -13.12 4.52
C SER A 97 7.94 -12.05 3.44
N GLY A 98 7.34 -12.44 2.31
CA GLY A 98 7.12 -11.56 1.16
C GLY A 98 8.37 -11.35 0.29
N PRO A 99 8.24 -10.53 -0.77
CA PRO A 99 9.33 -10.25 -1.69
C PRO A 99 10.47 -9.49 -1.02
N LEU A 100 11.65 -9.57 -1.64
CA LEU A 100 12.82 -8.80 -1.25
C LEU A 100 12.77 -7.40 -1.87
N ASP A 101 12.93 -6.41 -1.03
CA ASP A 101 13.06 -4.99 -1.41
C ASP A 101 14.49 -4.52 -1.15
N VAL A 102 14.98 -3.61 -1.98
CA VAL A 102 16.19 -2.84 -1.67
C VAL A 102 15.77 -1.55 -1.00
N ASP A 103 16.27 -1.34 0.20
CA ASP A 103 15.90 -0.27 1.10
C ASP A 103 17.11 0.55 1.55
N GLU A 104 16.90 1.81 1.84
CA GLU A 104 17.95 2.76 2.22
C GLU A 104 18.28 2.65 3.71
N VAL A 105 19.56 2.56 4.04
CA VAL A 105 20.06 2.62 5.44
C VAL A 105 19.92 4.04 5.99
N ILE A 106 20.34 5.05 5.22
CA ILE A 106 20.08 6.47 5.48
C ILE A 106 18.96 6.90 4.56
N PRO A 107 17.77 7.20 5.09
CA PRO A 107 16.63 7.63 4.27
C PRO A 107 16.90 8.91 3.49
N ARG A 108 16.30 9.04 2.30
CA ARG A 108 16.40 10.27 1.46
C ARG A 108 16.05 11.54 2.21
N GLY A 109 15.02 11.50 3.04
CA GLY A 109 14.61 12.64 3.87
C GLY A 109 15.68 13.08 4.90
N ARG A 110 16.65 12.20 5.20
CA ARG A 110 17.80 12.47 6.07
C ARG A 110 19.10 12.66 5.27
N GLY A 111 19.01 12.83 3.95
CA GLY A 111 20.14 13.11 3.06
C GLY A 111 20.83 11.89 2.48
N GLY A 112 20.28 10.69 2.65
CA GLY A 112 20.81 9.47 2.03
C GLY A 112 20.59 9.45 0.52
N ASP A 113 21.51 8.82 -0.21
CA ASP A 113 21.37 8.58 -1.64
C ASP A 113 20.86 7.16 -1.88
N HIS A 114 19.76 7.04 -2.60
CA HIS A 114 19.15 5.77 -2.98
C HIS A 114 19.82 5.12 -4.21
N LEU A 115 20.74 5.83 -4.86
CA LEU A 115 21.56 5.35 -5.97
C LEU A 115 22.96 4.91 -5.52
N ASP A 116 23.27 5.08 -4.24
CA ASP A 116 24.50 4.57 -3.65
C ASP A 116 24.27 3.14 -3.12
N PRO A 117 24.89 2.12 -3.73
CA PRO A 117 24.79 0.74 -3.24
C PRO A 117 25.24 0.57 -1.80
N SER A 118 26.18 1.39 -1.30
CA SER A 118 26.68 1.33 0.09
C SER A 118 25.64 1.80 1.10
N ASN A 119 24.71 2.67 0.68
CA ASN A 119 23.57 3.14 1.46
C ASN A 119 22.33 2.25 1.33
N CYS A 120 22.40 1.14 0.60
CA CYS A 120 21.28 0.27 0.37
C CYS A 120 21.50 -1.12 0.99
N GLN A 121 20.40 -1.77 1.39
CA GLN A 121 20.39 -3.11 1.98
C GLN A 121 19.19 -3.92 1.48
N VAL A 122 19.27 -5.25 1.51
CA VAL A 122 18.15 -6.12 1.17
C VAL A 122 17.32 -6.41 2.41
N LEU A 123 16.03 -6.11 2.35
CA LEU A 123 15.04 -6.48 3.37
C LEU A 123 13.88 -7.24 2.74
N CYS A 124 13.32 -8.23 3.44
CA CYS A 124 12.04 -8.78 3.04
C CYS A 124 10.90 -7.81 3.40
N ARG A 125 9.76 -7.95 2.75
CA ARG A 125 8.60 -7.05 2.93
C ARG A 125 8.18 -6.91 4.39
N THR A 126 8.23 -8.00 5.15
CA THR A 126 7.87 -8.02 6.57
C THR A 126 8.85 -7.18 7.40
N HIS A 127 10.17 -7.40 7.23
CA HIS A 127 11.19 -6.64 7.95
C HIS A 127 11.30 -5.18 7.47
N HIS A 128 11.02 -4.92 6.19
CA HIS A 128 10.95 -3.55 5.67
C HIS A 128 9.81 -2.76 6.34
N ARG A 129 8.61 -3.36 6.48
CA ARG A 129 7.50 -2.75 7.23
C ARG A 129 7.88 -2.55 8.70
N TRP A 130 8.39 -3.60 9.35
CA TRP A 130 8.80 -3.54 10.75
C TRP A 130 9.79 -2.40 11.03
N LYS A 131 10.76 -2.19 10.14
CA LYS A 131 11.73 -1.09 10.22
C LYS A 131 11.05 0.28 10.28
N HIS A 132 9.99 0.48 9.50
CA HIS A 132 9.24 1.74 9.51
C HIS A 132 8.35 1.88 10.76
N ASP A 133 7.82 0.78 11.26
CA ASP A 133 6.96 0.78 12.44
C ASP A 133 7.78 0.94 13.75
N ASN A 134 9.08 0.58 13.72
CA ASN A 134 9.97 0.56 14.87
C ASN A 134 11.28 1.35 14.63
N PRO A 135 11.22 2.66 14.35
CA PRO A 135 12.38 3.42 13.90
C PRO A 135 13.53 3.48 14.92
N ALA A 136 13.24 3.60 16.20
CA ALA A 136 14.24 3.65 17.26
C ALA A 136 14.99 2.31 17.39
N GLU A 137 14.29 1.19 17.30
CA GLU A 137 14.91 -0.14 17.34
C GLU A 137 15.70 -0.42 16.07
N ALA A 138 15.17 -0.04 14.91
CA ALA A 138 15.86 -0.16 13.64
C ALA A 138 17.19 0.63 13.62
N GLU A 139 17.21 1.80 14.26
CA GLU A 139 18.44 2.59 14.42
C GLU A 139 19.43 1.93 15.38
N ARG A 140 18.95 1.42 16.52
CA ARG A 140 19.76 0.66 17.48
C ARG A 140 20.40 -0.58 16.87
N LEU A 141 19.68 -1.27 15.98
CA LEU A 141 20.15 -2.45 15.26
C LEU A 141 21.00 -2.12 14.01
N GLY A 142 21.16 -0.84 13.68
CA GLY A 142 21.94 -0.40 12.52
C GLY A 142 21.25 -0.56 11.17
N LEU A 143 19.97 -0.96 11.16
CA LEU A 143 19.15 -1.07 9.94
C LEU A 143 18.75 0.29 9.38
N THR A 144 18.76 1.31 10.23
CA THR A 144 18.59 2.72 9.85
C THR A 144 19.70 3.53 10.50
N LYS A 145 20.17 4.56 9.81
CA LYS A 145 21.17 5.51 10.34
C LYS A 145 20.71 6.94 10.09
N SER A 146 21.14 7.83 10.97
CA SER A 146 21.06 9.27 10.74
C SER A 146 22.42 9.77 10.28
N LEU A 147 22.44 10.72 9.35
CA LEU A 147 23.70 11.43 9.07
C LEU A 147 24.06 12.25 10.30
N PRO A 148 25.36 12.37 10.63
CA PRO A 148 25.80 13.30 11.66
C PRO A 148 25.34 14.71 11.28
N PRO A 149 25.05 15.57 12.28
CA PRO A 149 24.73 16.97 12.01
C PRO A 149 25.82 17.56 11.13
N LYS A 150 25.43 18.27 10.06
CA LYS A 150 26.41 18.98 9.24
C LYS A 150 27.09 20.01 10.13
N GLU A 151 28.35 19.79 10.45
CA GLU A 151 29.17 20.82 11.11
C GLU A 151 29.21 22.04 10.20
N GLY A 152 28.74 23.19 10.69
CA GLY A 152 28.93 24.49 10.05
C GLY A 152 27.86 24.95 9.07
N ARG A 153 26.64 25.19 9.56
CA ARG A 153 25.83 26.33 9.10
C ARG A 153 25.68 27.30 10.27
N GLN A 154 26.66 28.14 10.41
CA GLN A 154 26.48 29.42 11.12
C GLN A 154 25.90 30.42 10.13
#